data_8a53cf98e4dffcedf69965bee54af173
#
_entry.id   8a53cf98e4dffcedf69965bee54af173
#
_cell.length_a   1.000
_cell.length_b   1.000
_cell.length_c   1.000
_cell.angle_alpha   90.00
_cell.angle_beta   90.00
_cell.angle_gamma   90.00
#
_symmetry.space_group_name_H-M   'P 1'
#
loop_
_entity.id
_entity.type
_entity.pdbx_description
1 polymer ?
#
loop_
_entity_poly.entity_id
_entity_poly.type
_entity_poly.pdbx_seq_one_letter_code
_entity_poly.pdbx_strand_id
1 'polypeptide(L)'
;MPFQAPRGTFDILPDEEEIWNKVQQACFETARLFGYRYIETPIFEESGLFQRTVGENTDIVEKEMYSFDDKGGENISLRPENTAGVCRAFIENGLHNTTLPSRLFYYGPMFRYERPQSGRYRQFHQFGIECIGEASPDVDYEVIKIAWDVLKILDFGNVVPVSYTHLTLPTQRIV
;
A
#
# COMPACT_ATOMS: atom_id res chain seq x y z
N MET A 1 -27.98 10.61 -17.87
CA MET A 1 -27.07 9.55 -18.30
C MET A 1 -27.37 8.28 -17.57
N PRO A 2 -27.36 7.11 -18.21
CA PRO A 2 -27.64 5.85 -17.52
C PRO A 2 -26.46 5.35 -16.64
N PHE A 3 -25.24 5.84 -16.87
CA PHE A 3 -24.05 5.37 -16.17
C PHE A 3 -23.32 6.51 -15.47
N GLN A 4 -22.81 6.23 -14.29
CA GLN A 4 -21.97 7.11 -13.45
C GLN A 4 -20.83 6.29 -12.86
N ALA A 5 -19.77 6.96 -12.40
CA ALA A 5 -18.71 6.30 -11.65
C ALA A 5 -19.29 5.58 -10.42
N PRO A 6 -18.82 4.36 -10.09
CA PRO A 6 -19.27 3.64 -8.91
C PRO A 6 -19.09 4.48 -7.64
N ARG A 7 -20.00 4.30 -6.69
CA ARG A 7 -19.91 5.04 -5.42
C ARG A 7 -18.58 4.79 -4.71
N GLY A 8 -17.90 5.87 -4.34
CA GLY A 8 -16.61 5.79 -3.67
C GLY A 8 -15.42 5.68 -4.65
N THR A 9 -15.66 5.94 -5.92
CA THR A 9 -14.61 6.12 -6.94
C THR A 9 -14.75 7.49 -7.59
N PHE A 10 -13.72 7.92 -8.27
CA PHE A 10 -13.71 9.18 -9.04
C PHE A 10 -12.76 9.05 -10.23
N ASP A 11 -12.99 9.87 -11.23
CA ASP A 11 -12.11 10.01 -12.37
C ASP A 11 -11.03 11.06 -12.06
N ILE A 12 -9.81 10.83 -12.50
CA ILE A 12 -8.76 11.85 -12.53
C ILE A 12 -8.88 12.57 -13.87
N LEU A 13 -9.29 13.82 -13.83
CA LEU A 13 -9.50 14.61 -15.04
C LEU A 13 -8.22 15.32 -15.49
N PRO A 14 -8.13 15.75 -16.78
CA PRO A 14 -6.94 16.43 -17.29
C PRO A 14 -6.51 17.65 -16.49
N ASP A 15 -7.45 18.37 -15.89
CA ASP A 15 -7.16 19.56 -15.06
C ASP A 15 -6.47 19.20 -13.73
N GLU A 16 -6.52 17.94 -13.31
CA GLU A 16 -5.90 17.43 -12.08
C GLU A 16 -4.55 16.74 -12.35
N GLU A 17 -4.20 16.52 -13.62
CA GLU A 17 -3.01 15.77 -14.04
C GLU A 17 -1.73 16.31 -13.39
N GLU A 18 -1.56 17.63 -13.39
CA GLU A 18 -0.37 18.28 -12.84
C GLU A 18 -0.17 17.95 -11.34
N ILE A 19 -1.25 17.96 -10.57
CA ILE A 19 -1.23 17.66 -9.13
C ILE A 19 -0.87 16.18 -8.92
N TRP A 20 -1.49 15.29 -9.69
CA TRP A 20 -1.21 13.85 -9.60
C TRP A 20 0.23 13.53 -9.97
N ASN A 21 0.73 14.12 -11.05
CA ASN A 21 2.13 13.94 -11.48
C ASN A 21 3.10 14.47 -10.42
N LYS A 22 2.83 15.63 -9.81
CA LYS A 22 3.65 16.19 -8.74
C LYS A 22 3.73 15.25 -7.53
N VAL A 23 2.59 14.68 -7.11
CA VAL A 23 2.57 13.71 -5.99
C VAL A 23 3.37 12.46 -6.34
N GLN A 24 3.12 11.87 -7.50
CA GLN A 24 3.83 10.68 -7.95
C GLN A 24 5.34 10.93 -8.06
N GLN A 25 5.74 12.04 -8.67
CA GLN A 25 7.14 12.40 -8.83
C GLN A 25 7.84 12.57 -7.47
N ALA A 26 7.22 13.26 -6.52
CA ALA A 26 7.77 13.42 -5.16
C ALA A 26 8.01 12.06 -4.50
N CYS A 27 7.05 11.11 -4.61
CA CYS A 27 7.20 9.75 -4.08
C CYS A 27 8.36 9.00 -4.74
N PHE A 28 8.43 9.01 -6.07
CA PHE A 28 9.42 8.26 -6.85
C PHE A 28 10.85 8.80 -6.65
N GLU A 29 11.01 10.11 -6.71
CA GLU A 29 12.32 10.74 -6.56
C GLU A 29 12.85 10.54 -5.13
N THR A 30 12.00 10.75 -4.12
CA THR A 30 12.41 10.56 -2.73
C THR A 30 12.80 9.11 -2.47
N ALA A 31 11.98 8.12 -2.86
CA ALA A 31 12.33 6.72 -2.67
C ALA A 31 13.67 6.35 -3.35
N ARG A 32 13.91 6.84 -4.56
CA ARG A 32 15.15 6.60 -5.30
C ARG A 32 16.38 7.23 -4.65
N LEU A 33 16.25 8.41 -4.03
CA LEU A 33 17.35 9.05 -3.28
C LEU A 33 17.83 8.19 -2.11
N PHE A 34 16.93 7.41 -1.50
CA PHE A 34 17.26 6.44 -0.45
C PHE A 34 17.65 5.05 -0.98
N GLY A 35 17.80 4.89 -2.29
CA GLY A 35 18.21 3.63 -2.91
C GLY A 35 17.10 2.60 -3.09
N TYR A 36 15.85 2.97 -2.93
CA TYR A 36 14.72 2.07 -3.16
C TYR A 36 14.42 1.94 -4.66
N ARG A 37 14.06 0.76 -5.07
CA ARG A 37 13.74 0.40 -6.46
C ARG A 37 12.24 0.17 -6.60
N TYR A 38 11.69 0.61 -7.72
CA TYR A 38 10.27 0.43 -8.01
C TYR A 38 9.92 -1.03 -8.25
N ILE A 39 8.83 -1.48 -7.64
CA ILE A 39 8.17 -2.75 -7.91
C ILE A 39 6.70 -2.51 -8.19
N GLU A 40 6.16 -3.23 -9.16
CA GLU A 40 4.74 -3.26 -9.46
C GLU A 40 4.26 -4.70 -9.38
N THR A 41 3.18 -4.93 -8.65
CA THR A 41 2.53 -6.23 -8.53
C THR A 41 1.16 -6.19 -9.21
N PRO A 42 0.55 -7.33 -9.54
CA PRO A 42 -0.80 -7.36 -10.06
C PRO A 42 -1.80 -6.61 -9.18
N ILE A 43 -2.85 -6.06 -9.81
CA ILE A 43 -3.93 -5.36 -9.10
C ILE A 43 -4.81 -6.35 -8.33
N PHE A 44 -4.85 -7.60 -8.77
CA PHE A 44 -5.58 -8.70 -8.11
C PHE A 44 -4.63 -9.85 -7.82
N GLU A 45 -4.90 -10.57 -6.74
CA GLU A 45 -4.13 -11.70 -6.25
C GLU A 45 -5.12 -12.77 -5.75
N GLU A 46 -4.63 -13.98 -5.48
CA GLU A 46 -5.41 -14.98 -4.73
C GLU A 46 -5.88 -14.41 -3.39
N SER A 47 -7.16 -14.55 -3.06
CA SER A 47 -7.73 -13.97 -1.83
C SER A 47 -7.04 -14.49 -0.57
N GLY A 48 -6.56 -15.73 -0.58
CA GLY A 48 -5.80 -16.36 0.51
C GLY A 48 -4.49 -15.65 0.85
N LEU A 49 -3.88 -14.94 -0.10
CA LEU A 49 -2.67 -14.15 0.17
C LEU A 49 -2.95 -13.06 1.21
N PHE A 50 -4.03 -12.30 1.03
CA PHE A 50 -4.39 -11.21 1.94
C PHE A 50 -4.88 -11.73 3.28
N GLN A 51 -5.67 -12.80 3.30
CA GLN A 51 -6.14 -13.43 4.54
C GLN A 51 -4.96 -13.84 5.42
N ARG A 52 -3.94 -14.44 4.84
CA ARG A 52 -2.74 -14.88 5.56
C ARG A 52 -1.88 -13.73 6.05
N THR A 53 -1.76 -12.64 5.29
CA THR A 53 -0.82 -11.56 5.57
C THR A 53 -1.41 -10.47 6.44
N VAL A 54 -2.66 -10.07 6.16
CA VAL A 54 -3.38 -9.02 6.90
C VAL A 54 -3.99 -9.57 8.19
N GLY A 55 -4.33 -10.87 8.20
CA GLY A 55 -4.98 -11.58 9.30
C GLY A 55 -6.46 -11.81 9.04
N GLU A 56 -6.90 -13.06 9.25
CA GLU A 56 -8.27 -13.51 8.96
C GLU A 56 -9.35 -12.72 9.68
N ASN A 57 -9.06 -12.23 10.89
CA ASN A 57 -10.02 -11.53 11.77
C ASN A 57 -9.89 -10.01 11.71
N THR A 58 -9.37 -9.45 10.63
CA THR A 58 -9.31 -7.99 10.47
C THR A 58 -10.52 -7.49 9.69
N ASP A 59 -10.99 -6.28 10.02
CA ASP A 59 -12.09 -5.65 9.30
C ASP A 59 -11.83 -5.55 7.79
N ILE A 60 -10.57 -5.41 7.40
CA ILE A 60 -10.16 -5.35 5.98
C ILE A 60 -10.50 -6.66 5.29
N VAL A 61 -10.13 -7.80 5.87
CA VAL A 61 -10.34 -9.12 5.29
C VAL A 61 -11.82 -9.52 5.37
N GLU A 62 -12.48 -9.29 6.51
CA GLU A 62 -13.86 -9.72 6.71
C GLU A 62 -14.88 -8.90 5.94
N LYS A 63 -14.66 -7.56 5.79
CA LYS A 63 -15.73 -6.64 5.36
C LYS A 63 -15.37 -5.75 4.18
N GLU A 64 -14.07 -5.55 3.90
CA GLU A 64 -13.64 -4.49 2.98
C GLU A 64 -12.98 -5.02 1.70
N MET A 65 -12.68 -6.30 1.61
CA MET A 65 -12.10 -6.87 0.39
C MET A 65 -13.14 -6.99 -0.73
N TYR A 66 -12.72 -6.65 -1.94
CA TYR A 66 -13.44 -6.97 -3.17
C TYR A 66 -12.97 -8.34 -3.66
N SER A 67 -13.68 -9.39 -3.28
CA SER A 67 -13.36 -10.78 -3.68
C SER A 67 -14.42 -11.33 -4.63
N PHE A 68 -14.00 -12.11 -5.60
CA PHE A 68 -14.87 -12.75 -6.58
C PHE A 68 -14.19 -13.98 -7.18
N ASP A 69 -14.98 -14.90 -7.68
CA ASP A 69 -14.47 -16.04 -8.41
C ASP A 69 -14.26 -15.64 -9.88
N ASP A 70 -13.10 -15.99 -10.42
CA ASP A 70 -12.82 -15.80 -11.82
C ASP A 70 -13.54 -16.84 -12.69
N LYS A 71 -13.38 -16.77 -14.00
CA LYS A 71 -13.99 -17.74 -14.92
C LYS A 71 -13.44 -19.16 -14.78
N GLY A 72 -12.26 -19.33 -14.20
CA GLY A 72 -11.63 -20.61 -13.89
C GLY A 72 -12.09 -21.21 -12.57
N GLY A 73 -12.81 -20.44 -11.75
CA GLY A 73 -13.25 -20.80 -10.41
C GLY A 73 -12.23 -20.50 -9.32
N GLU A 74 -11.19 -19.72 -9.62
CA GLU A 74 -10.22 -19.25 -8.64
C GLU A 74 -10.77 -18.05 -7.90
N ASN A 75 -10.67 -18.05 -6.56
CA ASN A 75 -11.10 -16.93 -5.72
C ASN A 75 -9.99 -15.89 -5.64
N ILE A 76 -10.23 -14.77 -6.27
CA ILE A 76 -9.30 -13.63 -6.36
C ILE A 76 -9.88 -12.39 -5.71
N SER A 77 -9.00 -11.49 -5.28
CA SER A 77 -9.37 -10.20 -4.68
C SER A 77 -8.60 -9.05 -5.30
N LEU A 78 -9.27 -7.92 -5.46
CA LEU A 78 -8.58 -6.66 -5.71
C LEU A 78 -7.75 -6.31 -4.47
N ARG A 79 -6.51 -5.92 -4.67
CA ARG A 79 -5.57 -5.65 -3.57
C ARG A 79 -6.06 -4.52 -2.65
N PRO A 80 -6.27 -4.78 -1.35
CA PRO A 80 -6.64 -3.75 -0.37
C PRO A 80 -5.41 -2.97 0.15
N GLU A 81 -4.22 -3.53 -0.04
CA GLU A 81 -2.89 -3.04 0.29
C GLU A 81 -1.87 -3.75 -0.60
N ASN A 82 -0.59 -3.41 -0.57
CA ASN A 82 0.38 -4.02 -1.47
C ASN A 82 1.56 -4.73 -0.80
N THR A 83 1.71 -4.64 0.50
CA THR A 83 2.79 -5.34 1.24
C THR A 83 2.73 -6.84 0.99
N ALA A 84 1.54 -7.44 1.01
CA ALA A 84 1.32 -8.86 0.72
C ALA A 84 1.80 -9.24 -0.70
N GLY A 85 1.43 -8.44 -1.70
CA GLY A 85 1.85 -8.64 -3.09
C GLY A 85 3.37 -8.50 -3.27
N VAL A 86 3.99 -7.53 -2.60
CA VAL A 86 5.46 -7.36 -2.62
C VAL A 86 6.16 -8.54 -1.96
N CYS A 87 5.68 -9.01 -0.80
CA CYS A 87 6.24 -10.19 -0.12
C CYS A 87 6.13 -11.45 -0.99
N ARG A 88 4.96 -11.68 -1.62
CA ARG A 88 4.79 -12.78 -2.57
C ARG A 88 5.77 -12.68 -3.74
N ALA A 89 5.85 -11.50 -4.38
CA ALA A 89 6.77 -11.27 -5.49
C ALA A 89 8.23 -11.45 -5.10
N PHE A 90 8.62 -11.00 -3.90
CA PHE A 90 9.95 -11.19 -3.34
C PHE A 90 10.34 -12.66 -3.21
N ILE A 91 9.42 -13.50 -2.72
CA ILE A 91 9.64 -14.93 -2.54
C ILE A 91 9.62 -15.65 -3.89
N GLU A 92 8.58 -15.45 -4.68
CA GLU A 92 8.34 -16.12 -5.96
C GLU A 92 9.48 -15.90 -6.97
N ASN A 93 9.99 -14.68 -7.03
CA ASN A 93 11.09 -14.33 -7.95
C ASN A 93 12.49 -14.54 -7.35
N GLY A 94 12.59 -15.15 -6.17
CA GLY A 94 13.86 -15.49 -5.55
C GLY A 94 14.71 -14.27 -5.16
N LEU A 95 14.08 -13.11 -4.89
CA LEU A 95 14.81 -11.89 -4.52
C LEU A 95 15.57 -12.04 -3.20
N HIS A 96 15.17 -13.00 -2.36
CA HIS A 96 15.90 -13.38 -1.14
C HIS A 96 17.28 -13.97 -1.40
N ASN A 97 17.56 -14.40 -2.64
CA ASN A 97 18.88 -14.90 -3.07
C ASN A 97 19.79 -13.77 -3.62
N THR A 98 19.30 -12.55 -3.64
CA THR A 98 20.06 -11.37 -4.10
C THR A 98 20.68 -10.63 -2.92
N THR A 99 21.34 -9.50 -3.18
CA THR A 99 21.91 -8.67 -2.12
C THR A 99 20.82 -8.09 -1.23
N LEU A 100 20.89 -8.37 0.07
CA LEU A 100 20.02 -7.81 1.09
C LEU A 100 20.68 -6.60 1.78
N PRO A 101 19.90 -5.66 2.33
CA PRO A 101 18.45 -5.61 2.30
C PRO A 101 17.88 -5.28 0.93
N SER A 102 16.76 -5.89 0.59
CA SER A 102 16.00 -5.52 -0.59
C SER A 102 15.14 -4.29 -0.30
N ARG A 103 15.45 -3.19 -0.96
CA ARG A 103 14.76 -1.90 -0.82
C ARG A 103 13.82 -1.70 -1.98
N LEU A 104 12.53 -1.79 -1.72
CA LEU A 104 11.47 -1.74 -2.73
C LEU A 104 10.46 -0.64 -2.39
N PHE A 105 9.94 0.02 -3.41
CA PHE A 105 8.80 0.94 -3.25
C PHE A 105 7.78 0.71 -4.35
N TYR A 106 6.54 1.01 -4.03
CA TYR A 106 5.44 0.95 -4.97
C TYR A 106 4.56 2.20 -4.91
N TYR A 107 3.83 2.44 -5.98
CA TYR A 107 2.80 3.47 -6.08
C TYR A 107 1.70 2.95 -6.99
N GLY A 108 0.46 2.97 -6.54
CA GLY A 108 -0.65 2.51 -7.37
C GLY A 108 -1.98 2.42 -6.66
N PRO A 109 -3.04 2.01 -7.39
CA PRO A 109 -4.39 1.94 -6.85
C PRO A 109 -4.55 0.74 -5.91
N MET A 110 -5.31 0.99 -4.83
CA MET A 110 -5.79 0.00 -3.85
C MET A 110 -7.30 0.07 -3.75
N PHE A 111 -7.92 -1.00 -3.25
CA PHE A 111 -9.38 -1.15 -3.29
C PHE A 111 -9.89 -1.65 -1.94
N ARG A 112 -10.79 -0.88 -1.30
CA ARG A 112 -11.45 -1.26 -0.04
C ARG A 112 -12.91 -0.91 -0.08
N TYR A 113 -13.78 -1.84 0.28
CA TYR A 113 -15.22 -1.60 0.38
C TYR A 113 -15.55 -0.81 1.65
N GLU A 114 -14.93 0.34 1.81
CA GLU A 114 -15.22 1.24 2.92
C GLU A 114 -16.53 2.02 2.71
N ARG A 115 -17.09 2.52 3.82
CA ARG A 115 -18.16 3.50 3.75
C ARG A 115 -17.59 4.82 3.22
N PRO A 116 -17.98 5.28 2.03
CA PRO A 116 -17.42 6.49 1.44
C PRO A 116 -17.70 7.72 2.31
N GLN A 117 -16.64 8.44 2.64
CA GLN A 117 -16.69 9.73 3.32
C GLN A 117 -15.53 10.59 2.83
N SER A 118 -15.47 11.86 3.25
CA SER A 118 -14.38 12.74 2.87
C SER A 118 -13.01 12.13 3.21
N GLY A 119 -12.15 11.99 2.20
CA GLY A 119 -10.83 11.38 2.33
C GLY A 119 -10.80 9.85 2.39
N ARG A 120 -11.95 9.16 2.31
CA ARG A 120 -12.03 7.70 2.22
C ARG A 120 -12.77 7.27 0.97
N TYR A 121 -12.04 6.68 0.06
CA TYR A 121 -12.53 6.19 -1.23
C TYR A 121 -12.44 4.67 -1.28
N ARG A 122 -13.23 4.05 -2.15
CA ARG A 122 -13.18 2.61 -2.43
C ARG A 122 -12.06 2.23 -3.38
N GLN A 123 -11.63 3.18 -4.20
CA GLN A 123 -10.39 3.13 -4.96
C GLN A 123 -9.56 4.34 -4.55
N PHE A 124 -8.34 4.10 -4.13
CA PHE A 124 -7.40 5.14 -3.70
C PHE A 124 -5.98 4.75 -4.10
N HIS A 125 -5.05 5.69 -4.10
CA HIS A 125 -3.64 5.40 -4.38
C HIS A 125 -2.84 5.28 -3.08
N GLN A 126 -1.94 4.33 -3.07
CA GLN A 126 -0.96 4.14 -2.01
C GLN A 126 0.45 4.29 -2.56
N PHE A 127 1.30 5.00 -1.82
CA PHE A 127 2.74 4.94 -1.89
C PHE A 127 3.22 4.10 -0.71
N GLY A 128 4.05 3.09 -0.94
CA GLY A 128 4.57 2.23 0.11
C GLY A 128 6.05 1.94 -0.07
N ILE A 129 6.71 1.70 1.05
CA ILE A 129 8.13 1.42 1.19
C ILE A 129 8.29 0.09 1.91
N GLU A 130 9.04 -0.83 1.33
CA GLU A 130 9.32 -2.14 1.91
C GLU A 130 10.84 -2.35 1.97
N CYS A 131 11.40 -2.53 3.16
CA CYS A 131 12.78 -2.94 3.36
C CYS A 131 12.81 -4.35 3.93
N ILE A 132 13.28 -5.31 3.15
CA ILE A 132 13.23 -6.72 3.51
C ILE A 132 14.66 -7.25 3.72
N GLY A 133 14.90 -7.85 4.89
CA GLY A 133 16.18 -8.49 5.20
C GLY A 133 17.12 -7.65 6.07
N GLU A 134 16.61 -6.60 6.72
CA GLU A 134 17.35 -5.78 7.70
C GLU A 134 16.46 -5.53 8.92
N ALA A 135 17.00 -5.70 10.11
CA ALA A 135 16.30 -5.54 11.38
C ALA A 135 16.80 -4.33 12.20
N SER A 136 17.64 -3.48 11.58
CA SER A 136 18.17 -2.30 12.26
C SER A 136 17.09 -1.23 12.46
N PRO A 137 17.03 -0.57 13.63
CA PRO A 137 16.20 0.61 13.86
C PRO A 137 16.48 1.77 12.89
N ASP A 138 17.65 1.79 12.27
CA ASP A 138 18.01 2.79 11.26
C ASP A 138 17.11 2.68 10.02
N VAL A 139 16.67 1.47 9.68
CA VAL A 139 15.72 1.24 8.58
C VAL A 139 14.33 1.77 8.92
N ASP A 140 13.88 1.60 10.14
CA ASP A 140 12.60 2.17 10.60
C ASP A 140 12.64 3.70 10.50
N TYR A 141 13.76 4.30 10.93
CA TYR A 141 13.97 5.73 10.76
C TYR A 141 14.01 6.14 9.27
N GLU A 142 14.69 5.37 8.42
CA GLU A 142 14.78 5.62 6.99
C GLU A 142 13.38 5.65 6.33
N VAL A 143 12.54 4.66 6.63
CA VAL A 143 11.17 4.57 6.09
C VAL A 143 10.32 5.76 6.55
N ILE A 144 10.38 6.11 7.84
CA ILE A 144 9.70 7.30 8.38
C ILE A 144 10.21 8.57 7.70
N LYS A 145 11.53 8.68 7.51
CA LYS A 145 12.16 9.83 6.87
C LYS A 145 11.72 10.02 5.43
N ILE A 146 11.60 8.94 4.66
CA ILE A 146 11.09 8.98 3.28
C ILE A 146 9.67 9.55 3.26
N ALA A 147 8.78 9.02 4.11
CA ALA A 147 7.42 9.53 4.18
C ALA A 147 7.37 11.01 4.58
N TRP A 148 8.20 11.41 5.54
CA TRP A 148 8.33 12.80 5.97
C TRP A 148 8.80 13.72 4.85
N ASP A 149 9.83 13.31 4.11
CA ASP A 149 10.40 14.11 3.02
C ASP A 149 9.40 14.29 1.86
N VAL A 150 8.66 13.24 1.51
CA VAL A 150 7.57 13.34 0.52
C VAL A 150 6.53 14.39 0.95
N LEU A 151 6.07 14.33 2.20
CA LEU A 151 5.09 15.29 2.71
C LEU A 151 5.63 16.72 2.75
N LYS A 152 6.92 16.87 3.03
CA LYS A 152 7.61 18.17 3.02
C LYS A 152 7.73 18.77 1.62
N ILE A 153 8.08 17.93 0.63
CA ILE A 153 8.15 18.34 -0.79
C ILE A 153 6.77 18.79 -1.29
N LEU A 154 5.72 18.13 -0.82
CA LEU A 154 4.33 18.44 -1.17
C LEU A 154 3.75 19.62 -0.35
N ASP A 155 4.54 20.22 0.55
CA ASP A 155 4.15 21.33 1.41
C ASP A 155 2.93 21.04 2.30
N PHE A 156 2.86 19.82 2.82
CA PHE A 156 1.84 19.40 3.79
C PHE A 156 2.14 19.96 5.18
N GLY A 157 2.18 21.24 5.38
CA GLY A 157 2.16 21.95 6.68
C GLY A 157 2.82 21.22 7.87
N ASN A 158 2.23 21.34 9.05
CA ASN A 158 2.71 20.69 10.27
C ASN A 158 2.24 19.23 10.35
N VAL A 159 3.06 18.31 9.89
CA VAL A 159 2.83 16.85 10.02
C VAL A 159 3.55 16.36 11.27
N VAL A 160 2.89 15.55 12.08
CA VAL A 160 3.47 14.92 13.27
C VAL A 160 3.43 13.42 13.09
N PRO A 161 4.58 12.73 13.10
CA PRO A 161 4.59 11.27 13.07
C PRO A 161 4.02 10.72 14.38
N VAL A 162 3.11 9.75 14.28
CA VAL A 162 2.51 9.04 15.43
C VAL A 162 2.92 7.58 15.36
N SER A 163 3.62 7.10 16.39
CA SER A 163 3.98 5.70 16.54
C SER A 163 2.93 4.96 17.38
N TYR A 164 2.47 3.82 16.89
CA TYR A 164 1.47 2.97 17.56
C TYR A 164 2.07 1.81 18.35
N THR A 165 3.38 1.81 18.63
CA THR A 165 4.06 0.70 19.32
C THR A 165 3.43 0.32 20.65
N HIS A 166 2.91 1.26 21.42
CA HIS A 166 2.22 0.99 22.68
C HIS A 166 0.73 0.65 22.51
N LEU A 167 0.13 0.84 21.35
CA LEU A 167 -1.25 0.39 21.08
C LEU A 167 -1.32 -1.08 20.66
N THR A 168 -0.21 -1.67 20.24
CA THR A 168 -0.14 -3.09 19.87
C THR A 168 0.09 -4.01 21.07
N LEU A 169 0.55 -3.50 22.20
CA LEU A 169 0.81 -4.28 23.41
C LEU A 169 -0.43 -4.95 24.03
N PRO A 170 -1.64 -4.33 24.05
CA PRO A 170 -2.84 -4.99 24.54
C PRO A 170 -3.35 -6.13 23.65
N THR A 171 -3.13 -6.06 22.35
CA THR A 171 -3.60 -7.09 21.41
C THR A 171 -2.74 -8.35 21.40
N GLN A 172 -1.51 -8.29 21.89
CA GLN A 172 -0.64 -9.46 22.06
C GLN A 172 -0.98 -10.30 23.31
N ARG A 173 -1.93 -9.87 24.14
CA ARG A 173 -2.38 -10.60 25.35
C ARG A 173 -3.61 -11.48 25.14
N ILE A 174 -4.09 -11.62 23.92
CA ILE A 174 -5.20 -12.53 23.59
C ILE A 174 -4.59 -13.70 22.79
N VAL A 175 -3.84 -14.52 23.49
CA VAL A 175 -3.55 -15.91 23.11
C VAL A 175 -3.80 -16.76 24.32
#